data_a59d19b29ad2137dd84a9b0f0779b9f8
#
_entry.id   a59d19b29ad2137dd84a9b0f0779b9f8
#
_cell.length_a   1.000
_cell.length_b   1.000
_cell.length_c   1.000
_cell.angle_alpha   90.00
_cell.angle_beta   90.00
_cell.angle_gamma   90.00
#
_symmetry.space_group_name_H-M   'P 1'
#
loop_
_entity.id
_entity.type
_entity.pdbx_description
1 polymer ?
#
loop_
_entity_poly.entity_id
_entity_poly.type
_entity_poly.pdbx_seq_one_letter_code
_entity_poly.pdbx_strand_id
1 'polypeptide(L)'
;MLFGRETSLKVADQIVGSARDAGVNFIDTANGYAGGASEKAVGKLIAKDREHWVLATKGAATIGPGPFDRGISRKALTKFLDDSLQRLNVDYIDLYYLHKDDEHRPLEETVATLGDMIRAGKIRHWGLSNFRGWRHVEAIRIADKLGVPHPAASQPYYNAMNRMPETEILPACTHHGIGVVPYSPLARGVLTGKYTPGEKPGTSSRAGRGDRRIMETEFRDESLVMAQTIKSHAESRGMTAGAFALRWVLHNTLVTSVLAGPRTMAHWKGYLSALESGFTEEDEALVNQLVPMGHPSTPGYNDPQYAILGRPVRPYA
;
A
#
# COMPACT_ATOMS: atom_id res chain seq x y z
N MET A 1 8.19 4.92 -3.28
CA MET A 1 9.00 3.67 -3.36
C MET A 1 10.02 3.71 -4.52
N LEU A 2 9.63 4.20 -5.70
CA LEU A 2 10.51 4.23 -6.88
C LEU A 2 11.29 5.54 -7.03
N PHE A 3 10.76 6.64 -6.52
CA PHE A 3 11.41 7.95 -6.55
C PHE A 3 12.75 7.93 -5.80
N GLY A 4 13.76 8.53 -6.39
CA GLY A 4 15.11 8.53 -5.84
C GLY A 4 15.93 7.25 -6.10
N ARG A 5 15.37 6.25 -6.81
CA ARG A 5 16.07 5.02 -7.21
C ARG A 5 15.81 4.66 -8.68
N GLU A 6 14.65 4.09 -8.99
CA GLU A 6 14.29 3.62 -10.34
C GLU A 6 13.70 4.74 -11.21
N THR A 7 13.15 5.78 -10.59
CA THR A 7 12.61 6.96 -11.25
C THR A 7 13.49 8.15 -10.93
N SER A 8 14.09 8.77 -11.95
CA SER A 8 14.90 9.97 -11.77
C SER A 8 14.06 11.13 -11.20
N LEU A 9 14.73 12.07 -10.52
CA LEU A 9 14.02 13.23 -9.95
C LEU A 9 13.28 14.04 -11.02
N LYS A 10 13.86 14.18 -12.23
CA LYS A 10 13.23 14.88 -13.37
C LYS A 10 11.92 14.21 -13.79
N VAL A 11 11.90 12.87 -13.90
CA VAL A 11 10.67 12.13 -14.25
C VAL A 11 9.67 12.16 -13.10
N ALA A 12 10.14 12.06 -11.86
CA ALA A 12 9.29 12.17 -10.68
C ALA A 12 8.62 13.55 -10.59
N ASP A 13 9.34 14.63 -10.90
CA ASP A 13 8.80 15.99 -10.96
C ASP A 13 7.69 16.14 -12.00
N GLN A 14 7.89 15.59 -13.20
CA GLN A 14 6.86 15.56 -14.24
C GLN A 14 5.62 14.78 -13.79
N ILE A 15 5.80 13.62 -13.14
CA ILE A 15 4.69 12.80 -12.62
C ILE A 15 3.93 13.55 -11.54
N VAL A 16 4.62 14.12 -10.54
CA VAL A 16 4.00 14.84 -9.43
C VAL A 16 3.31 16.12 -9.89
N GLY A 17 3.92 16.87 -10.80
CA GLY A 17 3.29 18.05 -11.42
C GLY A 17 2.01 17.69 -12.18
N SER A 18 2.06 16.65 -13.03
CA SER A 18 0.86 16.17 -13.73
C SER A 18 -0.20 15.59 -12.78
N ALA A 19 0.21 14.98 -11.68
CA ALA A 19 -0.72 14.50 -10.66
C ALA A 19 -1.45 15.64 -9.98
N ARG A 20 -0.71 16.69 -9.57
CA ARG A 20 -1.30 17.90 -9.01
C ARG A 20 -2.29 18.57 -9.98
N ASP A 21 -1.90 18.70 -11.25
CA ASP A 21 -2.74 19.33 -12.28
C ASP A 21 -4.02 18.51 -12.56
N ALA A 22 -3.97 17.18 -12.31
CA ALA A 22 -5.13 16.28 -12.34
C ALA A 22 -5.94 16.26 -11.04
N GLY A 23 -5.64 17.11 -10.05
CA GLY A 23 -6.35 17.20 -8.78
C GLY A 23 -5.94 16.19 -7.74
N VAL A 24 -4.88 15.41 -7.95
CA VAL A 24 -4.34 14.49 -6.94
C VAL A 24 -3.62 15.29 -5.87
N ASN A 25 -4.00 15.09 -4.62
CA ASN A 25 -3.45 15.80 -3.47
C ASN A 25 -2.87 14.89 -2.37
N PHE A 26 -2.82 13.57 -2.60
CA PHE A 26 -2.27 12.61 -1.64
C PHE A 26 -0.95 12.04 -2.17
N ILE A 27 0.14 12.20 -1.40
CA ILE A 27 1.46 11.67 -1.75
C ILE A 27 1.99 10.77 -0.64
N ASP A 28 2.39 9.54 -1.01
CA ASP A 28 2.78 8.48 -0.08
C ASP A 28 4.24 8.05 -0.26
N THR A 29 4.96 7.95 0.83
CA THR A 29 6.33 7.41 0.89
C THR A 29 6.52 6.53 2.14
N ALA A 30 7.75 6.19 2.49
CA ALA A 30 8.12 5.50 3.73
C ALA A 30 9.62 5.68 4.03
N ASN A 31 9.99 5.59 5.30
CA ASN A 31 11.36 5.73 5.78
C ASN A 31 12.32 4.70 5.16
N GLY A 32 11.85 3.48 4.87
CA GLY A 32 12.65 2.40 4.28
C GLY A 32 12.72 2.42 2.75
N TYR A 33 11.92 3.25 2.05
CA TYR A 33 11.89 3.23 0.59
C TYR A 33 13.19 3.79 -0.01
N ALA A 34 13.84 2.97 -0.82
CA ALA A 34 15.15 3.29 -1.42
C ALA A 34 16.19 3.75 -0.38
N GLY A 35 16.18 3.17 0.83
CA GLY A 35 17.09 3.56 1.91
C GLY A 35 16.91 5.02 2.37
N GLY A 36 15.68 5.56 2.32
CA GLY A 36 15.37 6.95 2.66
C GLY A 36 15.45 7.93 1.49
N ALA A 37 15.97 7.52 0.33
CA ALA A 37 16.07 8.41 -0.84
C ALA A 37 14.69 8.81 -1.39
N SER A 38 13.66 7.98 -1.19
CA SER A 38 12.28 8.29 -1.57
C SER A 38 11.73 9.49 -0.79
N GLU A 39 11.95 9.57 0.52
CA GLU A 39 11.54 10.73 1.33
C GLU A 39 12.29 11.99 0.91
N LYS A 40 13.61 11.92 0.70
CA LYS A 40 14.38 13.06 0.19
C LYS A 40 13.89 13.57 -1.17
N ALA A 41 13.48 12.65 -2.06
CA ALA A 41 12.91 13.03 -3.35
C ALA A 41 11.53 13.68 -3.18
N VAL A 42 10.63 13.08 -2.40
CA VAL A 42 9.29 13.61 -2.14
C VAL A 42 9.38 15.01 -1.52
N GLY A 43 10.20 15.20 -0.49
CA GLY A 43 10.38 16.52 0.14
C GLY A 43 10.76 17.62 -0.87
N LYS A 44 11.68 17.32 -1.80
CA LYS A 44 12.04 18.26 -2.88
C LYS A 44 10.89 18.54 -3.85
N LEU A 45 10.11 17.51 -4.18
CA LEU A 45 9.02 17.60 -5.16
C LEU A 45 7.84 18.43 -4.66
N ILE A 46 7.56 18.38 -3.34
CA ILE A 46 6.42 19.09 -2.73
C ILE A 46 6.81 20.43 -2.10
N ALA A 47 8.08 20.79 -2.09
CA ALA A 47 8.58 21.96 -1.34
C ALA A 47 7.92 23.29 -1.75
N LYS A 48 7.51 23.43 -3.01
CA LYS A 48 6.92 24.67 -3.55
C LYS A 48 5.44 24.82 -3.21
N ASP A 49 4.75 23.72 -2.94
CA ASP A 49 3.30 23.64 -2.76
C ASP A 49 2.91 22.65 -1.65
N ARG A 50 3.70 22.60 -0.56
CA ARG A 50 3.52 21.68 0.57
C ARG A 50 2.07 21.62 1.06
N GLU A 51 1.39 22.75 1.10
CA GLU A 51 0.00 22.88 1.59
C GLU A 51 -1.04 22.21 0.66
N HIS A 52 -0.69 21.96 -0.60
CA HIS A 52 -1.55 21.21 -1.52
C HIS A 52 -1.61 19.72 -1.14
N TRP A 53 -0.54 19.18 -0.53
CA TRP A 53 -0.34 17.75 -0.37
C TRP A 53 -0.72 17.24 1.02
N VAL A 54 -1.56 16.23 1.04
CA VAL A 54 -1.66 15.30 2.17
C VAL A 54 -0.45 14.38 2.12
N LEU A 55 0.58 14.70 2.87
CA LEU A 55 1.84 13.95 2.89
C LEU A 55 1.75 12.77 3.84
N ALA A 56 1.93 11.57 3.31
CA ALA A 56 2.02 10.35 4.10
C ALA A 56 3.42 9.76 4.07
N THR A 57 3.90 9.33 5.24
CA THR A 57 5.08 8.46 5.35
C THR A 57 4.85 7.37 6.40
N LYS A 58 5.80 6.43 6.53
CA LYS A 58 5.62 5.23 7.35
C LYS A 58 6.88 4.93 8.15
N GLY A 59 6.70 4.51 9.41
CA GLY A 59 7.72 3.91 10.26
C GLY A 59 7.43 2.44 10.58
N ALA A 60 8.18 1.84 11.49
CA ALA A 60 8.06 0.47 12.00
C ALA A 60 8.68 -0.65 11.15
N ALA A 61 8.90 -0.46 9.84
CA ALA A 61 9.65 -1.43 9.05
C ALA A 61 11.12 -1.48 9.46
N THR A 62 11.76 -2.64 9.24
CA THR A 62 13.21 -2.78 9.47
C THR A 62 14.00 -1.98 8.44
N ILE A 63 14.83 -1.04 8.90
CA ILE A 63 15.66 -0.16 8.05
C ILE A 63 17.16 -0.34 8.30
N GLY A 64 17.55 -1.13 9.30
CA GLY A 64 18.93 -1.37 9.66
C GLY A 64 19.08 -2.53 10.65
N PRO A 65 20.33 -2.83 11.06
CA PRO A 65 20.64 -3.95 11.96
C PRO A 65 20.42 -3.65 13.44
N GLY A 66 20.32 -2.37 13.81
CA GLY A 66 20.22 -1.95 15.20
C GLY A 66 18.91 -2.36 15.88
N PRO A 67 18.89 -2.45 17.21
CA PRO A 67 17.70 -2.88 17.94
C PRO A 67 16.51 -1.92 17.82
N PHE A 68 16.77 -0.65 17.53
CA PHE A 68 15.77 0.40 17.33
C PHE A 68 15.62 0.82 15.85
N ASP A 69 16.19 0.04 14.93
CA ASP A 69 15.99 0.21 13.48
C ASP A 69 14.79 -0.62 12.98
N ARG A 70 13.92 -1.07 13.88
CA ARG A 70 12.72 -1.88 13.60
C ARG A 70 11.71 -1.77 14.73
N GLY A 71 10.44 -2.14 14.41
CA GLY A 71 9.37 -2.32 15.39
C GLY A 71 8.65 -1.04 15.77
N ILE A 72 7.74 -1.18 16.73
CA ILE A 72 6.73 -0.18 17.08
C ILE A 72 6.92 0.39 18.50
N SER A 73 8.10 0.18 19.12
CA SER A 73 8.41 0.77 20.43
C SER A 73 8.50 2.31 20.35
N ARG A 74 8.25 2.98 21.46
CA ARG A 74 8.37 4.44 21.59
C ARG A 74 9.70 4.96 21.04
N LYS A 75 10.80 4.37 21.47
CA LYS A 75 12.15 4.80 21.06
C LYS A 75 12.37 4.67 19.55
N ALA A 76 11.95 3.56 18.96
CA ALA A 76 12.06 3.32 17.52
C ALA A 76 11.20 4.30 16.72
N LEU A 77 9.91 4.44 17.09
CA LEU A 77 8.97 5.31 16.38
C LEU A 77 9.38 6.79 16.45
N THR A 78 9.84 7.26 17.62
CA THR A 78 10.33 8.63 17.75
C THR A 78 11.51 8.89 16.82
N LYS A 79 12.51 7.98 16.82
CA LYS A 79 13.65 8.06 15.91
C LYS A 79 13.21 8.05 14.45
N PHE A 80 12.31 7.15 14.05
CA PHE A 80 11.84 7.04 12.67
C PHE A 80 11.15 8.33 12.21
N LEU A 81 10.30 8.92 13.06
CA LEU A 81 9.61 10.15 12.72
C LEU A 81 10.58 11.33 12.58
N ASP A 82 11.47 11.51 13.53
CA ASP A 82 12.45 12.61 13.49
C ASP A 82 13.36 12.50 12.25
N ASP A 83 13.86 11.31 11.96
CA ASP A 83 14.64 11.02 10.75
C ASP A 83 13.83 11.27 9.46
N SER A 84 12.51 10.98 9.45
CA SER A 84 11.62 11.21 8.30
C SER A 84 11.37 12.68 8.08
N LEU A 85 11.05 13.45 9.13
CA LEU A 85 10.88 14.90 9.07
C LEU A 85 12.13 15.58 8.48
N GLN A 86 13.31 15.16 8.95
CA GLN A 86 14.59 15.67 8.43
C GLN A 86 14.80 15.32 6.95
N ARG A 87 14.55 14.07 6.53
CA ARG A 87 14.72 13.66 5.12
C ARG A 87 13.74 14.34 4.17
N LEU A 88 12.49 14.51 4.61
CA LEU A 88 11.43 15.20 3.88
C LEU A 88 11.61 16.72 3.89
N ASN A 89 12.39 17.25 4.85
CA ASN A 89 12.56 18.68 5.10
C ASN A 89 11.23 19.40 5.31
N VAL A 90 10.44 18.87 6.25
CA VAL A 90 9.12 19.41 6.65
C VAL A 90 8.99 19.40 8.17
N ASP A 91 8.12 20.28 8.70
CA ASP A 91 7.89 20.38 10.14
C ASP A 91 6.86 19.34 10.63
N TYR A 92 5.97 18.87 9.76
CA TYR A 92 4.94 17.91 10.10
C TYR A 92 4.61 16.95 8.94
N ILE A 93 4.05 15.79 9.30
CA ILE A 93 3.46 14.78 8.41
C ILE A 93 1.94 14.82 8.58
N ASP A 94 1.18 14.81 7.48
CA ASP A 94 -0.27 14.77 7.56
C ASP A 94 -0.77 13.39 8.03
N LEU A 95 -0.19 12.32 7.51
CA LEU A 95 -0.58 10.95 7.86
C LEU A 95 0.65 10.05 8.08
N TYR A 96 0.85 9.61 9.32
CA TYR A 96 1.95 8.74 9.69
C TYR A 96 1.48 7.31 9.89
N TYR A 97 1.92 6.40 9.03
CA TYR A 97 1.55 4.99 9.12
C TYR A 97 2.51 4.16 9.98
N LEU A 98 1.97 3.25 10.76
CA LEU A 98 2.69 2.06 11.18
C LEU A 98 2.76 1.11 9.97
N HIS A 99 3.97 0.92 9.42
CA HIS A 99 4.18 0.22 8.15
C HIS A 99 3.99 -1.30 8.28
N LYS A 100 4.20 -1.82 9.47
CA LYS A 100 4.11 -3.23 9.80
C LYS A 100 3.72 -3.39 11.26
N ASP A 101 2.88 -4.39 11.53
CA ASP A 101 2.56 -4.83 12.88
C ASP A 101 3.73 -5.58 13.55
N ASP A 102 3.72 -5.59 14.88
CA ASP A 102 4.48 -6.50 15.71
C ASP A 102 3.47 -7.16 16.68
N GLU A 103 2.85 -8.25 16.24
CA GLU A 103 1.76 -8.93 16.96
C GLU A 103 2.19 -9.44 18.36
N HIS A 104 3.49 -9.53 18.62
CA HIS A 104 4.03 -9.93 19.92
C HIS A 104 4.16 -8.77 20.91
N ARG A 105 3.86 -7.53 20.47
CA ARG A 105 3.93 -6.35 21.34
C ARG A 105 2.55 -5.78 21.64
N PRO A 106 2.31 -5.41 22.91
CA PRO A 106 1.14 -4.60 23.29
C PRO A 106 1.15 -3.27 22.52
N LEU A 107 -0.04 -2.83 22.07
CA LEU A 107 -0.18 -1.56 21.32
C LEU A 107 -0.27 -0.32 22.20
N GLU A 108 -0.41 -0.45 23.50
CA GLU A 108 -0.62 0.68 24.42
C GLU A 108 0.53 1.71 24.34
N GLU A 109 1.78 1.25 24.41
CA GLU A 109 2.94 2.14 24.28
C GLU A 109 2.98 2.81 22.90
N THR A 110 2.65 2.05 21.87
CA THR A 110 2.63 2.52 20.48
C THR A 110 1.59 3.61 20.29
N VAL A 111 0.34 3.36 20.68
CA VAL A 111 -0.76 4.32 20.56
C VAL A 111 -0.51 5.56 21.41
N ALA A 112 -0.02 5.40 22.65
CA ALA A 112 0.39 6.52 23.48
C ALA A 112 1.46 7.38 22.81
N THR A 113 2.45 6.74 22.16
CA THR A 113 3.52 7.43 21.43
C THR A 113 2.97 8.24 20.24
N LEU A 114 2.04 7.66 19.49
CA LEU A 114 1.37 8.38 18.38
C LEU A 114 0.56 9.57 18.91
N GLY A 115 -0.11 9.42 20.04
CA GLY A 115 -0.78 10.51 20.73
C GLY A 115 0.17 11.65 21.12
N ASP A 116 1.38 11.32 21.64
CA ASP A 116 2.41 12.31 21.94
C ASP A 116 2.91 13.03 20.68
N MET A 117 3.09 12.33 19.57
CA MET A 117 3.48 12.90 18.28
C MET A 117 2.43 13.86 17.72
N ILE A 118 1.12 13.53 17.90
CA ILE A 118 0.02 14.43 17.52
C ILE A 118 0.03 15.67 18.40
N ARG A 119 0.13 15.52 19.73
CA ARG A 119 0.20 16.66 20.68
C ARG A 119 1.39 17.57 20.43
N ALA A 120 2.52 16.98 20.01
CA ALA A 120 3.71 17.75 19.62
C ALA A 120 3.58 18.42 18.24
N GLY A 121 2.49 18.20 17.50
CA GLY A 121 2.25 18.77 16.18
C GLY A 121 3.12 18.16 15.07
N LYS A 122 3.86 17.09 15.34
CA LYS A 122 4.75 16.42 14.37
C LYS A 122 4.00 15.56 13.36
N ILE A 123 2.83 15.04 13.75
CA ILE A 123 1.90 14.35 12.84
C ILE A 123 0.49 14.89 13.05
N ARG A 124 -0.34 14.88 12.00
CA ARG A 124 -1.75 15.27 12.10
C ARG A 124 -2.65 14.09 12.40
N HIS A 125 -2.43 13.02 11.65
CA HIS A 125 -3.17 11.76 11.74
C HIS A 125 -2.20 10.58 11.71
N TRP A 126 -2.68 9.42 12.14
CA TRP A 126 -1.96 8.18 12.02
C TRP A 126 -2.81 7.10 11.34
N GLY A 127 -2.16 6.05 10.85
CA GLY A 127 -2.81 4.95 10.16
C GLY A 127 -2.05 3.64 10.32
N LEU A 128 -2.66 2.56 9.80
CA LEU A 128 -2.17 1.20 9.93
C LEU A 128 -1.95 0.59 8.55
N SER A 129 -0.80 -0.06 8.33
CA SER A 129 -0.52 -0.80 7.10
C SER A 129 -0.06 -2.21 7.46
N ASN A 130 -0.61 -3.21 6.75
CA ASN A 130 -0.31 -4.63 7.00
C ASN A 130 -0.70 -5.13 8.40
N PHE A 131 -1.73 -4.54 8.99
CA PHE A 131 -2.36 -4.98 10.22
C PHE A 131 -3.57 -5.89 9.92
N ARG A 132 -3.84 -6.85 10.79
CA ARG A 132 -5.05 -7.70 10.74
C ARG A 132 -6.30 -6.91 11.17
N GLY A 133 -7.48 -7.35 10.75
CA GLY A 133 -8.73 -6.68 11.11
C GLY A 133 -8.92 -6.53 12.62
N TRP A 134 -8.70 -7.59 13.40
CA TRP A 134 -8.78 -7.53 14.85
C TRP A 134 -7.81 -6.55 15.50
N ARG A 135 -6.62 -6.34 14.91
CA ARG A 135 -5.64 -5.36 15.41
C ARG A 135 -6.07 -3.92 15.15
N HIS A 136 -6.84 -3.65 14.10
CA HIS A 136 -7.47 -2.34 13.90
C HIS A 136 -8.42 -2.04 15.05
N VAL A 137 -9.30 -2.97 15.39
CA VAL A 137 -10.27 -2.83 16.48
C VAL A 137 -9.57 -2.67 17.83
N GLU A 138 -8.50 -3.43 18.08
CA GLU A 138 -7.71 -3.31 19.29
C GLU A 138 -7.00 -1.95 19.38
N ALA A 139 -6.46 -1.43 18.28
CA ALA A 139 -5.86 -0.10 18.24
C ALA A 139 -6.88 1.01 18.55
N ILE A 140 -8.11 0.89 18.05
CA ILE A 140 -9.21 1.82 18.34
C ILE A 140 -9.58 1.77 19.82
N ARG A 141 -9.79 0.56 20.38
CA ARG A 141 -10.12 0.39 21.81
C ARG A 141 -9.06 1.01 22.72
N ILE A 142 -7.78 0.89 22.35
CA ILE A 142 -6.68 1.50 23.10
C ILE A 142 -6.67 3.02 22.92
N ALA A 143 -6.93 3.50 21.71
CA ALA A 143 -7.01 4.94 21.44
C ALA A 143 -8.11 5.60 22.28
N ASP A 144 -9.30 4.99 22.37
CA ASP A 144 -10.39 5.45 23.24
C ASP A 144 -9.96 5.53 24.69
N LYS A 145 -9.33 4.45 25.21
CA LYS A 145 -8.83 4.38 26.59
C LYS A 145 -7.82 5.48 26.91
N LEU A 146 -6.98 5.85 25.94
CA LEU A 146 -5.89 6.81 26.12
C LEU A 146 -6.25 8.24 25.69
N GLY A 147 -7.47 8.47 25.18
CA GLY A 147 -7.88 9.77 24.64
C GLY A 147 -7.04 10.20 23.42
N VAL A 148 -6.59 9.24 22.61
CA VAL A 148 -5.87 9.48 21.36
C VAL A 148 -6.86 9.39 20.20
N PRO A 149 -6.79 10.27 19.18
CA PRO A 149 -7.61 10.11 17.98
C PRO A 149 -7.46 8.74 17.35
N HIS A 150 -8.55 8.20 16.78
CA HIS A 150 -8.53 6.92 16.08
C HIS A 150 -7.59 6.95 14.86
N PRO A 151 -7.13 5.77 14.37
CA PRO A 151 -6.43 5.72 13.10
C PRO A 151 -7.32 6.24 11.98
N ALA A 152 -6.81 7.18 11.18
CA ALA A 152 -7.57 7.80 10.10
C ALA A 152 -7.61 6.94 8.84
N ALA A 153 -6.62 6.07 8.63
CA ALA A 153 -6.51 5.28 7.41
C ALA A 153 -5.89 3.90 7.64
N SER A 154 -6.34 2.94 6.83
CA SER A 154 -5.76 1.61 6.65
C SER A 154 -5.16 1.50 5.26
N GLN A 155 -3.95 0.93 5.16
CA GLN A 155 -3.26 0.72 3.90
C GLN A 155 -3.00 -0.79 3.69
N PRO A 156 -4.01 -1.55 3.20
CA PRO A 156 -3.87 -2.99 2.98
C PRO A 156 -3.30 -3.33 1.60
N TYR A 157 -2.77 -4.55 1.48
CA TYR A 157 -2.48 -5.20 0.21
C TYR A 157 -3.80 -5.71 -0.40
N TYR A 158 -4.32 -5.01 -1.42
CA TYR A 158 -5.62 -5.33 -2.02
C TYR A 158 -5.62 -5.07 -3.53
N ASN A 159 -6.03 -6.06 -4.30
CA ASN A 159 -6.23 -6.03 -5.74
C ASN A 159 -7.05 -7.25 -6.17
N ALA A 160 -7.42 -7.34 -7.45
CA ALA A 160 -8.27 -8.42 -7.98
C ALA A 160 -7.70 -9.86 -7.77
N MET A 161 -6.39 -9.99 -7.47
CA MET A 161 -5.74 -11.28 -7.17
C MET A 161 -5.54 -11.53 -5.68
N ASN A 162 -5.82 -10.55 -4.83
CA ASN A 162 -5.75 -10.67 -3.38
C ASN A 162 -6.91 -9.95 -2.72
N ARG A 163 -7.99 -10.68 -2.50
CA ARG A 163 -9.26 -10.19 -1.93
C ARG A 163 -9.38 -10.46 -0.43
N MET A 164 -8.37 -11.01 0.21
CA MET A 164 -8.36 -11.34 1.65
C MET A 164 -8.81 -10.17 2.56
N PRO A 165 -8.49 -8.89 2.27
CA PRO A 165 -8.98 -7.77 3.08
C PRO A 165 -10.50 -7.63 3.15
N GLU A 166 -11.26 -8.18 2.19
CA GLU A 166 -12.72 -8.15 2.18
C GLU A 166 -13.34 -8.94 3.36
N THR A 167 -12.61 -9.90 3.93
CA THR A 167 -13.10 -10.73 5.04
C THR A 167 -13.26 -9.95 6.33
N GLU A 168 -12.27 -9.13 6.71
CA GLU A 168 -12.24 -8.43 8.01
C GLU A 168 -11.80 -6.98 7.90
N ILE A 169 -10.72 -6.68 7.14
CA ILE A 169 -10.08 -5.35 7.16
C ILE A 169 -11.04 -4.30 6.62
N LEU A 170 -11.62 -4.52 5.43
CA LEU A 170 -12.52 -3.55 4.81
C LEU A 170 -13.79 -3.36 5.63
N PRO A 171 -14.49 -4.43 6.09
CA PRO A 171 -15.65 -4.26 6.97
C PRO A 171 -15.33 -3.55 8.28
N ALA A 172 -14.21 -3.88 8.94
CA ALA A 172 -13.81 -3.21 10.18
C ALA A 172 -13.51 -1.73 9.94
N CYS A 173 -12.81 -1.39 8.86
CA CYS A 173 -12.52 0.01 8.51
C CYS A 173 -13.81 0.80 8.28
N THR A 174 -14.76 0.24 7.52
CA THR A 174 -16.07 0.86 7.26
C THR A 174 -16.86 1.08 8.54
N HIS A 175 -16.93 0.05 9.40
CA HIS A 175 -17.66 0.14 10.68
C HIS A 175 -17.12 1.25 11.59
N HIS A 176 -15.82 1.46 11.58
CA HIS A 176 -15.15 2.44 12.44
C HIS A 176 -14.80 3.78 11.75
N GLY A 177 -15.25 4.00 10.52
CA GLY A 177 -14.98 5.26 9.79
C GLY A 177 -13.51 5.46 9.41
N ILE A 178 -12.75 4.39 9.22
CA ILE A 178 -11.34 4.43 8.79
C ILE A 178 -11.28 4.40 7.27
N GLY A 179 -10.58 5.37 6.66
CA GLY A 179 -10.36 5.40 5.21
C GLY A 179 -9.47 4.23 4.75
N VAL A 180 -9.77 3.66 3.58
CA VAL A 180 -8.99 2.55 3.02
C VAL A 180 -8.22 3.00 1.80
N VAL A 181 -6.88 2.83 1.83
CA VAL A 181 -5.94 3.27 0.78
C VAL A 181 -5.06 2.09 0.34
N PRO A 182 -5.57 1.15 -0.49
CA PRO A 182 -4.82 -0.04 -0.85
C PRO A 182 -3.54 0.23 -1.63
N TYR A 183 -2.54 -0.63 -1.45
CA TYR A 183 -1.35 -0.66 -2.28
C TYR A 183 -1.34 -1.85 -3.25
N SER A 184 -0.52 -1.74 -4.30
CA SER A 184 -0.35 -2.74 -5.37
C SER A 184 -1.64 -3.06 -6.16
N PRO A 185 -2.41 -2.07 -6.63
CA PRO A 185 -3.65 -2.31 -7.38
C PRO A 185 -3.42 -3.11 -8.67
N LEU A 186 -2.22 -3.02 -9.26
CA LEU A 186 -1.84 -3.77 -10.45
C LEU A 186 -1.08 -5.07 -10.12
N ALA A 187 -1.17 -5.60 -8.90
CA ALA A 187 -0.45 -6.80 -8.50
C ALA A 187 1.02 -6.76 -8.94
N ARG A 188 1.75 -5.70 -8.57
CA ARG A 188 3.15 -5.44 -8.97
C ARG A 188 3.40 -5.50 -10.49
N GLY A 189 2.35 -5.36 -11.28
CA GLY A 189 2.37 -5.39 -12.74
C GLY A 189 1.95 -6.72 -13.36
N VAL A 190 1.55 -7.72 -12.59
CA VAL A 190 0.97 -8.96 -13.11
C VAL A 190 -0.37 -8.68 -13.78
N LEU A 191 -1.24 -7.91 -13.16
CA LEU A 191 -2.54 -7.50 -13.69
C LEU A 191 -2.49 -6.60 -14.95
N THR A 192 -1.29 -6.24 -15.43
CA THR A 192 -1.17 -5.63 -16.76
C THR A 192 -1.18 -6.65 -17.91
N GLY A 193 -1.17 -7.95 -17.58
CA GLY A 193 -1.15 -9.03 -18.58
C GLY A 193 0.15 -9.15 -19.38
N LYS A 194 1.26 -8.52 -18.91
CA LYS A 194 2.55 -8.54 -19.62
C LYS A 194 3.38 -9.80 -19.41
N TYR A 195 2.98 -10.66 -18.50
CA TYR A 195 3.65 -11.93 -18.23
C TYR A 195 2.81 -13.06 -18.78
N THR A 196 3.36 -13.86 -19.68
CA THR A 196 2.71 -15.04 -20.25
C THR A 196 3.02 -16.25 -19.38
N PRO A 197 2.03 -17.09 -19.01
CA PRO A 197 2.27 -18.35 -18.32
C PRO A 197 3.25 -19.23 -19.09
N GLY A 198 4.21 -19.86 -18.40
CA GLY A 198 5.22 -20.74 -19.00
C GLY A 198 6.36 -20.01 -19.73
N GLU A 199 6.28 -18.71 -19.96
CA GLU A 199 7.34 -17.94 -20.61
C GLU A 199 8.29 -17.27 -19.59
N LYS A 200 9.57 -17.18 -19.99
CA LYS A 200 10.57 -16.46 -19.21
C LYS A 200 10.29 -14.94 -19.26
N PRO A 201 10.15 -14.26 -18.12
CA PRO A 201 9.85 -12.84 -18.12
C PRO A 201 10.99 -12.01 -18.73
N GLY A 202 10.63 -10.99 -19.51
CA GLY A 202 11.60 -10.07 -20.13
C GLY A 202 12.49 -9.39 -19.07
N THR A 203 13.78 -9.28 -19.33
CA THR A 203 14.83 -8.81 -18.40
C THR A 203 14.61 -7.38 -17.86
N SER A 204 13.92 -6.53 -18.61
CA SER A 204 13.56 -5.18 -18.17
C SER A 204 12.37 -5.12 -17.20
N SER A 205 11.61 -6.22 -17.09
CA SER A 205 10.45 -6.35 -16.21
C SER A 205 10.86 -6.57 -14.76
N ARG A 206 9.93 -6.38 -13.83
CA ARG A 206 10.16 -6.59 -12.41
C ARG A 206 10.50 -8.05 -12.09
N ALA A 207 9.74 -8.99 -12.64
CA ALA A 207 10.01 -10.43 -12.48
C ALA A 207 11.31 -10.85 -13.18
N GLY A 208 11.59 -10.33 -14.38
CA GLY A 208 12.81 -10.66 -15.11
C GLY A 208 14.10 -10.17 -14.44
N ARG A 209 14.01 -9.15 -13.57
CA ARG A 209 15.12 -8.70 -12.70
C ARG A 209 15.23 -9.48 -11.39
N GLY A 210 14.39 -10.48 -11.17
CA GLY A 210 14.39 -11.27 -9.94
C GLY A 210 13.97 -10.47 -8.69
N ASP A 211 13.07 -9.48 -8.84
CA ASP A 211 12.55 -8.76 -7.67
C ASP A 211 11.88 -9.74 -6.71
N ARG A 212 12.46 -9.87 -5.52
CA ARG A 212 12.04 -10.83 -4.51
C ARG A 212 10.55 -10.72 -4.20
N ARG A 213 10.02 -9.50 -4.07
CA ARG A 213 8.63 -9.32 -3.62
C ARG A 213 7.60 -9.77 -4.66
N ILE A 214 7.82 -9.55 -5.95
CA ILE A 214 6.89 -10.05 -6.96
C ILE A 214 6.93 -11.59 -7.02
N MET A 215 8.12 -12.19 -6.87
CA MET A 215 8.29 -13.64 -6.88
C MET A 215 7.64 -14.32 -5.68
N GLU A 216 7.68 -13.69 -4.51
CA GLU A 216 7.04 -14.19 -3.29
C GLU A 216 5.52 -13.97 -3.27
N THR A 217 4.99 -13.02 -4.05
CA THR A 217 3.59 -12.58 -3.95
C THR A 217 2.76 -12.89 -5.20
N GLU A 218 3.01 -12.21 -6.29
CA GLU A 218 2.09 -12.20 -7.44
C GLU A 218 2.50 -13.13 -8.58
N PHE A 219 3.77 -13.49 -8.69
CA PHE A 219 4.28 -14.28 -9.81
C PHE A 219 4.04 -15.77 -9.58
N ARG A 220 2.79 -16.19 -9.67
CA ARG A 220 2.32 -17.57 -9.54
C ARG A 220 1.53 -17.95 -10.80
N ASP A 221 1.62 -19.18 -11.22
CA ASP A 221 1.03 -19.66 -12.49
C ASP A 221 -0.47 -19.36 -12.58
N GLU A 222 -1.24 -19.61 -11.51
CA GLU A 222 -2.66 -19.30 -11.46
C GLU A 222 -2.93 -17.81 -11.64
N SER A 223 -2.11 -16.97 -11.00
CA SER A 223 -2.22 -15.51 -11.12
C SER A 223 -1.91 -15.03 -12.53
N LEU A 224 -0.92 -15.65 -13.21
CA LEU A 224 -0.58 -15.32 -14.58
C LEU A 224 -1.69 -15.72 -15.56
N VAL A 225 -2.28 -16.91 -15.40
CA VAL A 225 -3.43 -17.36 -16.20
C VAL A 225 -4.61 -16.42 -16.04
N MET A 226 -4.98 -16.08 -14.79
CA MET A 226 -6.07 -15.14 -14.51
C MET A 226 -5.81 -13.76 -15.10
N ALA A 227 -4.55 -13.28 -15.07
CA ALA A 227 -4.18 -12.00 -15.67
C ALA A 227 -4.39 -11.97 -17.18
N GLN A 228 -4.15 -13.09 -17.90
CA GLN A 228 -4.43 -13.18 -19.33
C GLN A 228 -5.94 -13.16 -19.62
N THR A 229 -6.74 -13.84 -18.80
CA THR A 229 -8.21 -13.80 -18.91
C THR A 229 -8.74 -12.36 -18.73
N ILE A 230 -8.29 -11.67 -17.67
CA ILE A 230 -8.64 -10.27 -17.42
C ILE A 230 -8.19 -9.39 -18.58
N LYS A 231 -6.99 -9.61 -19.13
CA LYS A 231 -6.45 -8.86 -20.26
C LYS A 231 -7.34 -9.01 -21.49
N SER A 232 -7.68 -10.24 -21.88
CA SER A 232 -8.51 -10.51 -23.05
C SER A 232 -9.89 -9.84 -22.90
N HIS A 233 -10.49 -9.92 -21.70
CA HIS A 233 -11.76 -9.27 -21.42
C HIS A 233 -11.66 -7.74 -21.51
N ALA A 234 -10.66 -7.13 -20.86
CA ALA A 234 -10.45 -5.69 -20.89
C ALA A 234 -10.23 -5.16 -22.33
N GLU A 235 -9.40 -5.86 -23.11
CA GLU A 235 -9.10 -5.50 -24.50
C GLU A 235 -10.35 -5.60 -25.39
N SER A 236 -11.22 -6.59 -25.20
CA SER A 236 -12.49 -6.69 -25.93
C SER A 236 -13.45 -5.52 -25.65
N ARG A 237 -13.25 -4.80 -24.56
CA ARG A 237 -13.98 -3.61 -24.15
C ARG A 237 -13.24 -2.30 -24.42
N GLY A 238 -12.13 -2.35 -25.17
CA GLY A 238 -11.34 -1.18 -25.53
C GLY A 238 -10.53 -0.56 -24.39
N MET A 239 -10.29 -1.30 -23.29
CA MET A 239 -9.47 -0.82 -22.18
C MET A 239 -8.22 -1.69 -21.99
N THR A 240 -7.19 -1.15 -21.33
CA THR A 240 -6.03 -1.95 -20.93
C THR A 240 -6.34 -2.78 -19.68
N ALA A 241 -5.69 -3.93 -19.54
CA ALA A 241 -5.79 -4.74 -18.33
C ALA A 241 -5.42 -3.96 -17.04
N GLY A 242 -4.44 -3.05 -17.14
CA GLY A 242 -4.07 -2.16 -16.03
C GLY A 242 -5.17 -1.18 -15.65
N ALA A 243 -5.87 -0.61 -16.64
CA ALA A 243 -7.02 0.25 -16.39
C ALA A 243 -8.17 -0.53 -15.73
N PHE A 244 -8.47 -1.71 -16.25
CA PHE A 244 -9.45 -2.63 -15.66
C PHE A 244 -9.14 -2.92 -14.18
N ALA A 245 -7.91 -3.33 -13.88
CA ALA A 245 -7.50 -3.68 -12.53
C ALA A 245 -7.59 -2.49 -11.56
N LEU A 246 -7.24 -1.28 -12.02
CA LEU A 246 -7.36 -0.08 -11.22
C LEU A 246 -8.82 0.30 -10.98
N ARG A 247 -9.67 0.23 -12.03
CA ARG A 247 -11.11 0.50 -11.93
C ARG A 247 -11.79 -0.47 -10.97
N TRP A 248 -11.43 -1.76 -11.01
CA TRP A 248 -11.98 -2.74 -10.07
C TRP A 248 -11.72 -2.34 -8.62
N VAL A 249 -10.51 -1.92 -8.27
CA VAL A 249 -10.21 -1.44 -6.90
C VAL A 249 -11.01 -0.19 -6.54
N LEU A 250 -11.08 0.78 -7.45
CA LEU A 250 -11.77 2.05 -7.22
C LEU A 250 -13.30 1.92 -7.24
N HIS A 251 -13.84 0.87 -7.85
CA HIS A 251 -15.28 0.62 -7.88
C HIS A 251 -15.80 0.06 -6.55
N ASN A 252 -14.92 -0.44 -5.69
CA ASN A 252 -15.28 -0.87 -4.35
C ASN A 252 -15.56 0.36 -3.47
N THR A 253 -16.82 0.53 -3.03
CA THR A 253 -17.25 1.67 -2.21
C THR A 253 -16.60 1.75 -0.83
N LEU A 254 -15.97 0.67 -0.37
CA LEU A 254 -15.19 0.63 0.89
C LEU A 254 -13.76 1.18 0.71
N VAL A 255 -13.33 1.48 -0.52
CA VAL A 255 -12.02 2.03 -0.85
C VAL A 255 -12.12 3.55 -1.00
N THR A 256 -11.36 4.28 -0.20
CA THR A 256 -11.33 5.75 -0.21
C THR A 256 -10.44 6.31 -1.32
N SER A 257 -9.30 5.68 -1.55
CA SER A 257 -8.30 6.06 -2.55
C SER A 257 -7.40 4.87 -2.86
N VAL A 258 -6.56 4.95 -3.88
CA VAL A 258 -5.63 3.88 -4.27
C VAL A 258 -4.23 4.41 -4.52
N LEU A 259 -3.21 3.66 -4.12
CA LEU A 259 -1.83 4.06 -4.37
C LEU A 259 -1.37 3.67 -5.78
N ALA A 260 -1.14 4.68 -6.61
CA ALA A 260 -0.47 4.56 -7.89
C ALA A 260 1.06 4.62 -7.72
N GLY A 261 1.78 3.68 -8.34
CA GLY A 261 3.24 3.60 -8.28
C GLY A 261 3.88 3.69 -9.67
N PRO A 262 3.73 4.79 -10.42
CA PRO A 262 4.28 4.90 -11.75
C PRO A 262 5.81 5.04 -11.72
N ARG A 263 6.51 4.31 -12.63
CA ARG A 263 7.94 4.46 -12.85
C ARG A 263 8.24 5.47 -13.96
N THR A 264 7.33 5.64 -14.89
CA THR A 264 7.46 6.49 -16.08
C THR A 264 6.20 7.33 -16.28
N MET A 265 6.30 8.41 -17.09
CA MET A 265 5.14 9.19 -17.51
C MET A 265 4.10 8.34 -18.26
N ALA A 266 4.53 7.36 -19.06
CA ALA A 266 3.60 6.46 -19.73
C ALA A 266 2.76 5.64 -18.73
N HIS A 267 3.39 5.13 -17.66
CA HIS A 267 2.66 4.46 -16.59
C HIS A 267 1.68 5.42 -15.89
N TRP A 268 2.10 6.66 -15.62
CA TRP A 268 1.23 7.66 -15.01
C TRP A 268 0.01 7.98 -15.87
N LYS A 269 0.21 8.22 -17.16
CA LYS A 269 -0.89 8.44 -18.12
C LYS A 269 -1.86 7.25 -18.15
N GLY A 270 -1.34 6.02 -18.08
CA GLY A 270 -2.16 4.81 -17.97
C GLY A 270 -3.01 4.75 -16.70
N TYR A 271 -2.54 5.30 -15.58
CA TYR A 271 -3.37 5.44 -14.38
C TYR A 271 -4.47 6.50 -14.55
N LEU A 272 -4.15 7.64 -15.17
CA LEU A 272 -5.15 8.68 -15.41
C LEU A 272 -6.24 8.21 -16.39
N SER A 273 -5.86 7.59 -17.51
CA SER A 273 -6.82 7.08 -18.50
C SER A 273 -7.76 6.02 -17.92
N ALA A 274 -7.32 5.28 -16.90
CA ALA A 274 -8.19 4.34 -16.20
C ALA A 274 -9.38 5.04 -15.53
N LEU A 275 -9.26 6.29 -15.10
CA LEU A 275 -10.35 7.02 -14.46
C LEU A 275 -11.48 7.36 -15.44
N GLU A 276 -11.18 7.41 -16.73
CA GLU A 276 -12.13 7.68 -17.82
C GLU A 276 -12.85 6.40 -18.29
N SER A 277 -12.35 5.22 -17.89
CA SER A 277 -12.89 3.93 -18.31
C SER A 277 -14.14 3.57 -17.51
N GLY A 278 -15.16 3.04 -18.18
CA GLY A 278 -16.34 2.44 -17.50
C GLY A 278 -15.98 1.14 -16.79
N PHE A 279 -16.80 0.77 -15.80
CA PHE A 279 -16.73 -0.52 -15.12
C PHE A 279 -18.17 -1.04 -14.94
N THR A 280 -18.46 -2.29 -15.27
CA THR A 280 -19.81 -2.84 -15.34
C THR A 280 -19.98 -4.05 -14.43
N GLU A 281 -21.22 -4.51 -14.29
CA GLU A 281 -21.55 -5.74 -13.56
C GLU A 281 -20.89 -6.99 -14.19
N GLU A 282 -20.70 -7.02 -15.50
CA GLU A 282 -20.01 -8.11 -16.19
C GLU A 282 -18.51 -8.15 -15.83
N ASP A 283 -17.90 -6.96 -15.66
CA ASP A 283 -16.50 -6.85 -15.20
C ASP A 283 -16.35 -7.39 -13.78
N GLU A 284 -17.26 -7.03 -12.89
CA GLU A 284 -17.29 -7.53 -11.51
C GLU A 284 -17.55 -9.03 -11.47
N ALA A 285 -18.51 -9.53 -12.26
CA ALA A 285 -18.84 -10.95 -12.35
C ALA A 285 -17.64 -11.79 -12.81
N LEU A 286 -16.88 -11.28 -13.79
CA LEU A 286 -15.63 -11.95 -14.23
C LEU A 286 -14.65 -12.10 -13.07
N VAL A 287 -14.36 -11.03 -12.34
CA VAL A 287 -13.40 -11.11 -11.22
C VAL A 287 -13.92 -12.04 -10.13
N ASN A 288 -15.22 -12.02 -9.82
CA ASN A 288 -15.85 -12.91 -8.83
C ASN A 288 -15.75 -14.39 -9.25
N GLN A 289 -15.83 -14.69 -10.54
CA GLN A 289 -15.63 -16.04 -11.07
C GLN A 289 -14.17 -16.49 -10.96
N LEU A 290 -13.20 -15.59 -11.21
CA LEU A 290 -11.79 -15.92 -11.21
C LEU A 290 -11.21 -16.01 -9.79
N VAL A 291 -11.63 -15.13 -8.89
CA VAL A 291 -11.14 -15.04 -7.51
C VAL A 291 -12.32 -14.85 -6.56
N PRO A 292 -12.68 -15.87 -5.79
CA PRO A 292 -13.78 -15.76 -4.82
C PRO A 292 -13.52 -14.63 -3.80
N MET A 293 -14.59 -13.97 -3.37
CA MET A 293 -14.54 -12.92 -2.34
C MET A 293 -13.81 -13.40 -1.08
N GLY A 294 -12.94 -12.58 -0.55
CA GLY A 294 -12.17 -12.90 0.66
C GLY A 294 -10.99 -13.84 0.45
N HIS A 295 -10.69 -14.27 -0.79
CA HIS A 295 -9.62 -15.22 -1.11
C HIS A 295 -8.51 -14.59 -1.98
N PRO A 296 -7.30 -15.18 -1.97
CA PRO A 296 -6.28 -14.91 -2.97
C PRO A 296 -6.54 -15.72 -4.25
N SER A 297 -5.91 -15.34 -5.36
CA SER A 297 -5.97 -16.05 -6.65
C SER A 297 -5.41 -17.47 -6.60
N THR A 298 -4.49 -17.76 -5.69
CA THR A 298 -3.95 -19.09 -5.44
C THR A 298 -4.49 -19.61 -4.12
N PRO A 299 -5.24 -20.73 -4.09
CA PRO A 299 -5.76 -21.30 -2.86
C PRO A 299 -4.67 -21.52 -1.81
N GLY A 300 -4.93 -21.13 -0.55
CA GLY A 300 -4.00 -21.29 0.57
C GLY A 300 -2.81 -20.30 0.58
N TYR A 301 -2.72 -19.40 -0.40
CA TYR A 301 -1.66 -18.40 -0.40
C TYR A 301 -1.79 -17.44 0.80
N ASN A 302 -0.65 -17.19 1.44
CA ASN A 302 -0.45 -16.10 2.40
C ASN A 302 0.88 -15.41 2.10
N ASP A 303 0.93 -14.10 2.26
CA ASP A 303 2.16 -13.33 2.06
C ASP A 303 3.21 -13.73 3.11
N PRO A 304 4.38 -14.28 2.73
CA PRO A 304 5.38 -14.75 3.69
C PRO A 304 5.99 -13.62 4.53
N GLN A 305 5.92 -12.38 4.07
CA GLN A 305 6.36 -11.22 4.85
C GLN A 305 5.39 -10.85 5.98
N TYR A 306 4.11 -11.19 5.80
CA TYR A 306 3.01 -10.92 6.72
C TYR A 306 2.22 -12.19 7.00
N ALA A 307 2.96 -13.27 7.34
CA ALA A 307 2.40 -14.59 7.60
C ALA A 307 1.33 -14.55 8.70
N ILE A 308 0.33 -15.42 8.56
CA ILE A 308 -0.65 -15.65 9.63
C ILE A 308 -0.01 -16.44 10.77
N LEU A 309 -0.51 -16.27 12.00
CA LEU A 309 -0.06 -17.04 13.16
C LEU A 309 -0.28 -18.56 12.96
N GLY A 310 -1.31 -18.91 12.18
CA GLY A 310 -1.67 -20.29 11.95
C GLY A 310 -2.24 -20.98 13.20
N ARG A 311 -2.01 -22.29 13.30
CA ARG A 311 -2.44 -23.11 14.42
C ARG A 311 -1.25 -23.38 15.35
N PRO A 312 -1.13 -22.69 16.51
CA PRO A 312 -0.13 -23.06 17.49
C PRO A 312 -0.46 -24.43 18.09
N VAL A 313 0.54 -25.29 18.22
CA VAL A 313 0.39 -26.62 18.81
C VAL A 313 1.17 -26.72 20.12
N ARG A 314 0.67 -27.54 21.04
CA ARG A 314 1.44 -27.90 22.25
C ARG A 314 2.62 -28.77 21.82
N PRO A 315 3.76 -28.74 22.56
CA PRO A 315 4.84 -29.68 22.31
C PRO A 315 4.27 -31.11 22.35
N TYR A 316 4.70 -31.94 21.43
CA TYR A 316 4.41 -33.37 21.46
C TYR A 316 5.22 -33.97 22.59
N ALA A 317 4.61 -34.91 23.37
CA ALA A 317 5.26 -35.62 24.45
C ALA A 317 6.33 -36.59 23.92
#